data_06006ce41cb500102e8e9775a51eb92b
#
_entry.id   06006ce41cb500102e8e9775a51eb92b
#
_cell.length_a   1.000
_cell.length_b   1.000
_cell.length_c   1.000
_cell.angle_alpha   90.00
_cell.angle_beta   90.00
_cell.angle_gamma   90.00
#
_symmetry.space_group_name_H-M   'P 1'
#
loop_
_entity.id
_entity.type
_entity.pdbx_description
1 polymer ?
#
loop_
_entity_poly.entity_id
_entity_poly.type
_entity_poly.pdbx_seq_one_letter_code
_entity_poly.pdbx_strand_id
1 'polypeptide(L)'
;MSRYSLMRAVKRESRPEWIVAVLMATLTACAPLPPAANQAADQISHQDSHQAPASGTARPADGPLPVPPNLIALTQPAGQQRLMATAHKQSYWPLSQYFETQRNEAYCSVATSVMALNALGIRRPESTQYPDFPYFSQEDFFRSVDPQVANAARVSKEGMTLDQLSAALNAFPVEVRTFHASDLRLDQFRDLIRDTTGHNDRFALLNFRRVEIGEAGGGHWSPLAAYDAASDSALLLDVARYKYPAVWVPVTQLYAGALAVDNVSGLSRGIVIIGARAN
;
A
#
# COMPACT_ATOMS: atom_id res chain seq x y z
N MET A 1 20.07 7.44 -65.78
CA MET A 1 20.63 8.80 -65.83
C MET A 1 20.36 9.51 -64.53
N SER A 2 21.40 9.86 -63.96
CA SER A 2 21.86 10.97 -63.10
C SER A 2 21.57 10.86 -61.62
N ARG A 3 22.66 10.60 -60.95
CA ARG A 3 23.13 10.85 -59.60
C ARG A 3 22.89 12.28 -59.14
N TYR A 4 22.61 12.46 -57.83
CA TYR A 4 23.28 13.49 -57.02
C TYR A 4 23.27 13.06 -55.54
N SER A 5 24.48 12.82 -55.08
CA SER A 5 24.90 12.65 -53.69
C SER A 5 25.02 14.02 -53.04
N LEU A 6 24.54 14.19 -51.80
CA LEU A 6 24.87 15.35 -50.98
C LEU A 6 25.25 14.87 -49.56
N MET A 7 26.56 14.75 -49.37
CA MET A 7 27.22 14.70 -48.08
C MET A 7 26.98 16.01 -47.32
N ARG A 8 26.48 15.94 -46.11
CA ARG A 8 26.57 17.06 -45.14
C ARG A 8 27.57 16.70 -44.06
N ALA A 9 28.57 17.59 -43.97
CA ALA A 9 29.66 17.54 -43.00
C ALA A 9 29.18 17.71 -41.55
N VAL A 10 29.73 16.87 -40.67
CA VAL A 10 29.59 16.98 -39.21
C VAL A 10 30.58 18.01 -38.72
N LYS A 11 30.09 19.09 -38.14
CA LYS A 11 30.90 20.11 -37.47
C LYS A 11 31.16 19.63 -36.03
N ARG A 12 32.42 19.45 -35.74
CA ARG A 12 32.96 19.09 -34.41
C ARG A 12 33.02 20.37 -33.59
N GLU A 13 32.18 20.51 -32.55
CA GLU A 13 32.33 21.58 -31.57
C GLU A 13 33.13 21.08 -30.36
N SER A 14 34.11 21.93 -29.98
CA SER A 14 35.11 21.75 -28.94
C SER A 14 34.47 21.87 -27.54
N ARG A 15 34.85 20.97 -26.63
CA ARG A 15 34.55 21.01 -25.21
C ARG A 15 35.40 22.05 -24.46
N PRO A 16 34.82 22.82 -23.54
CA PRO A 16 35.64 23.60 -22.59
C PRO A 16 36.05 22.73 -21.40
N GLU A 17 37.32 22.81 -21.07
CA GLU A 17 37.93 22.22 -19.88
C GLU A 17 37.47 22.94 -18.61
N TRP A 18 36.94 22.22 -17.65
CA TRP A 18 36.61 22.77 -16.32
C TRP A 18 37.81 22.61 -15.38
N ILE A 19 38.33 23.73 -14.93
CA ILE A 19 39.37 23.89 -13.94
C ILE A 19 38.83 23.41 -12.58
N VAL A 20 39.50 22.41 -12.00
CA VAL A 20 39.28 21.93 -10.63
C VAL A 20 39.96 22.90 -9.65
N ALA A 21 39.17 23.69 -8.93
CA ALA A 21 39.62 24.46 -7.80
C ALA A 21 39.51 23.63 -6.52
N VAL A 22 40.68 23.26 -5.95
CA VAL A 22 40.78 22.61 -4.64
C VAL A 22 40.65 23.67 -3.56
N LEU A 23 39.58 23.64 -2.80
CA LEU A 23 39.39 24.47 -1.60
C LEU A 23 39.75 23.65 -0.36
N MET A 24 40.88 24.05 0.28
CA MET A 24 41.25 23.54 1.60
C MET A 24 40.33 24.18 2.66
N ALA A 25 39.55 23.37 3.38
CA ALA A 25 38.77 23.79 4.53
C ALA A 25 39.57 23.51 5.83
N THR A 26 39.76 24.56 6.60
CA THR A 26 40.45 24.58 7.89
C THR A 26 39.56 23.94 8.98
N LEU A 27 40.18 23.04 9.75
CA LEU A 27 39.62 22.43 10.95
C LEU A 27 39.49 23.47 12.07
N THR A 28 38.26 23.74 12.51
CA THR A 28 37.97 24.52 13.73
C THR A 28 37.59 23.56 14.84
N ALA A 29 38.35 23.56 15.93
CA ALA A 29 38.17 22.72 17.10
C ALA A 29 36.92 23.11 17.89
N CYS A 30 36.06 22.14 18.23
CA CYS A 30 34.96 22.28 19.18
C CYS A 30 35.50 22.13 20.62
N ALA A 31 35.27 23.14 21.46
CA ALA A 31 35.48 23.09 22.90
C ALA A 31 34.22 22.47 23.60
N PRO A 32 34.40 21.73 24.72
CA PRO A 32 33.30 21.14 25.45
C PRO A 32 32.55 22.13 26.34
N LEU A 33 31.21 22.01 26.39
CA LEU A 33 30.33 22.75 27.30
C LEU A 33 30.33 22.10 28.74
N PRO A 34 30.20 22.87 29.80
CA PRO A 34 30.15 22.38 31.15
C PRO A 34 28.75 21.81 31.52
N PRO A 35 28.66 20.91 32.53
CA PRO A 35 27.40 20.29 32.95
C PRO A 35 26.50 21.25 33.73
N ALA A 36 25.21 21.22 33.45
CA ALA A 36 24.19 21.96 34.17
C ALA A 36 23.84 21.27 35.51
N ALA A 37 23.78 22.06 36.56
CA ALA A 37 23.51 21.66 37.90
C ALA A 37 22.04 21.27 38.14
N ASN A 38 21.84 20.23 38.99
CA ASN A 38 20.59 19.84 39.60
C ASN A 38 20.01 20.98 40.47
N GLN A 39 18.71 21.23 40.33
CA GLN A 39 17.90 21.80 41.41
C GLN A 39 16.71 20.90 41.69
N ALA A 40 16.69 20.39 42.88
CA ALA A 40 15.58 19.69 43.54
C ALA A 40 14.65 20.73 44.20
N ALA A 41 13.36 20.52 44.09
CA ALA A 41 12.25 20.96 44.96
C ALA A 41 10.95 20.59 44.23
N ASP A 42 9.86 20.12 44.75
CA ASP A 42 9.37 19.95 46.10
C ASP A 42 8.18 18.97 46.00
N GLN A 43 7.96 18.20 47.01
CA GLN A 43 6.86 17.25 47.15
C GLN A 43 5.55 17.99 47.45
N ILE A 44 4.48 17.68 46.73
CA ILE A 44 3.12 17.81 47.27
C ILE A 44 2.37 16.50 46.99
N SER A 45 2.10 15.79 48.07
CA SER A 45 1.25 14.63 48.17
C SER A 45 -0.22 15.00 48.03
N HIS A 46 -0.96 14.41 47.07
CA HIS A 46 -2.38 14.18 47.23
C HIS A 46 -2.69 12.75 46.79
N GLN A 47 -2.97 11.91 47.82
CA GLN A 47 -3.69 10.66 47.65
C GLN A 47 -5.14 11.00 47.31
N ASP A 48 -5.64 10.43 46.23
CA ASP A 48 -7.03 9.99 46.17
C ASP A 48 -7.16 8.76 45.29
N SER A 49 -7.69 7.76 45.91
CA SER A 49 -7.93 6.41 45.49
C SER A 49 -9.15 6.31 44.55
N HIS A 50 -8.95 5.93 43.29
CA HIS A 50 -9.91 5.14 42.52
C HIS A 50 -9.17 4.13 41.64
N GLN A 51 -8.96 2.94 42.20
CA GLN A 51 -8.50 1.77 41.47
C GLN A 51 -9.66 1.25 40.59
N ALA A 52 -9.60 1.53 39.26
CA ALA A 52 -10.27 0.74 38.28
C ALA A 52 -9.32 -0.41 37.82
N PRO A 53 -9.81 -1.62 37.58
CA PRO A 53 -8.94 -2.73 37.25
C PRO A 53 -8.27 -2.48 35.87
N ALA A 54 -6.96 -2.30 35.92
CA ALA A 54 -6.12 -2.25 34.73
C ALA A 54 -6.07 -3.65 34.09
N SER A 55 -6.92 -3.90 33.09
CA SER A 55 -6.60 -4.89 32.05
C SER A 55 -5.49 -4.30 31.18
N GLY A 56 -4.27 -4.41 31.67
CA GLY A 56 -3.06 -4.01 30.96
C GLY A 56 -2.87 -4.92 29.75
N THR A 57 -3.38 -4.53 28.59
CA THR A 57 -2.81 -4.99 27.34
C THR A 57 -1.44 -4.33 27.22
N ALA A 58 -0.40 -5.11 27.55
CA ALA A 58 0.98 -4.69 27.36
C ALA A 58 1.09 -4.15 25.91
N ARG A 59 1.60 -2.91 25.79
CA ARG A 59 1.96 -2.34 24.49
C ARG A 59 2.86 -3.35 23.79
N PRO A 60 2.57 -3.76 22.52
CA PRO A 60 3.45 -4.69 21.83
C PRO A 60 4.88 -4.16 21.88
N ALA A 61 5.84 -5.02 22.15
CA ALA A 61 7.25 -4.71 22.03
C ALA A 61 7.53 -4.17 20.61
N ASP A 62 8.47 -3.24 20.50
CA ASP A 62 8.82 -2.49 19.28
C ASP A 62 8.83 -3.35 18.02
N GLY A 63 7.83 -3.17 17.15
CA GLY A 63 7.77 -3.86 15.86
C GLY A 63 6.38 -4.38 15.44
N PRO A 64 6.30 -5.03 14.27
CA PRO A 64 5.07 -5.66 13.78
C PRO A 64 4.54 -6.73 14.73
N LEU A 65 3.22 -6.94 14.68
CA LEU A 65 2.57 -8.03 15.44
C LEU A 65 3.01 -9.39 14.90
N PRO A 66 2.99 -10.45 15.74
CA PRO A 66 3.29 -11.81 15.31
C PRO A 66 2.36 -12.24 14.18
N VAL A 67 2.94 -12.85 13.15
CA VAL A 67 2.16 -13.45 12.06
C VAL A 67 1.40 -14.66 12.61
N PRO A 68 0.08 -14.75 12.37
CA PRO A 68 -0.71 -15.92 12.75
C PRO A 68 -0.11 -17.23 12.21
N PRO A 69 -0.17 -18.34 12.96
CA PRO A 69 0.52 -19.59 12.59
C PRO A 69 -0.04 -20.26 11.32
N ASN A 70 -1.24 -19.89 10.90
CA ASN A 70 -1.89 -20.33 9.66
C ASN A 70 -1.46 -19.53 8.42
N LEU A 71 -0.70 -18.45 8.60
CA LEU A 71 -0.19 -17.60 7.53
C LEU A 71 1.32 -17.78 7.34
N ILE A 72 1.80 -17.49 6.13
CA ILE A 72 3.23 -17.53 5.82
C ILE A 72 3.66 -16.15 5.36
N ALA A 73 4.56 -15.52 6.12
CA ALA A 73 5.11 -14.22 5.72
C ALA A 73 5.94 -14.35 4.44
N LEU A 74 5.82 -13.37 3.54
CA LEU A 74 6.61 -13.32 2.31
C LEU A 74 8.13 -13.30 2.61
N THR A 75 8.54 -12.72 3.73
CA THR A 75 9.95 -12.63 4.15
C THR A 75 10.54 -13.96 4.62
N GLN A 76 9.72 -14.96 4.92
CA GLN A 76 10.18 -16.31 5.27
C GLN A 76 10.59 -17.10 4.01
N PRO A 77 11.58 -18.02 4.12
CA PRO A 77 12.01 -18.84 2.99
C PRO A 77 10.86 -19.56 2.26
N ALA A 78 9.91 -20.11 3.00
CA ALA A 78 8.73 -20.77 2.43
C ALA A 78 7.83 -19.80 1.64
N GLY A 79 7.67 -18.55 2.12
CA GLY A 79 6.90 -17.51 1.44
C GLY A 79 7.56 -17.05 0.14
N GLN A 80 8.89 -16.88 0.16
CA GLN A 80 9.69 -16.53 -1.02
C GLN A 80 9.66 -17.66 -2.06
N GLN A 81 9.87 -18.90 -1.63
CA GLN A 81 9.83 -20.06 -2.50
C GLN A 81 8.46 -20.20 -3.19
N ARG A 82 7.36 -19.98 -2.46
CA ARG A 82 6.00 -20.00 -2.99
C ARG A 82 5.82 -18.94 -4.07
N LEU A 83 6.28 -17.70 -3.85
CA LEU A 83 6.23 -16.63 -4.86
C LEU A 83 7.03 -16.99 -6.10
N MET A 84 8.22 -17.56 -5.94
CA MET A 84 9.06 -17.95 -7.09
C MET A 84 8.44 -19.09 -7.89
N ALA A 85 7.78 -20.05 -7.23
CA ALA A 85 7.22 -21.23 -7.85
C ALA A 85 5.88 -20.99 -8.57
N THR A 86 5.02 -20.10 -8.05
CA THR A 86 3.69 -19.90 -8.63
C THR A 86 3.73 -19.30 -10.03
N ALA A 87 2.79 -19.73 -10.90
CA ALA A 87 2.57 -19.15 -12.22
C ALA A 87 1.80 -17.81 -12.17
N HIS A 88 0.91 -17.63 -11.17
CA HIS A 88 0.03 -16.47 -11.05
C HIS A 88 0.63 -15.42 -10.12
N LYS A 89 1.65 -14.67 -10.61
CA LYS A 89 2.39 -13.64 -9.87
C LYS A 89 2.68 -12.39 -10.68
N GLN A 90 2.00 -12.22 -11.81
CA GLN A 90 2.28 -11.09 -12.70
C GLN A 90 1.92 -9.75 -12.06
N SER A 91 0.87 -9.71 -11.22
CA SER A 91 0.52 -8.51 -10.45
C SER A 91 1.57 -8.12 -9.41
N TYR A 92 2.37 -9.08 -8.90
CA TYR A 92 3.37 -8.81 -7.86
C TYR A 92 4.41 -7.78 -8.30
N TRP A 93 4.95 -7.92 -9.51
CA TRP A 93 6.06 -7.10 -9.96
C TRP A 93 5.74 -5.61 -10.01
N PRO A 94 4.65 -5.16 -10.68
CA PRO A 94 4.30 -3.74 -10.67
C PRO A 94 3.81 -3.27 -9.30
N LEU A 95 3.03 -4.07 -8.55
CA LEU A 95 2.56 -3.66 -7.22
C LEU A 95 3.70 -3.53 -6.21
N SER A 96 4.71 -4.40 -6.25
CA SER A 96 5.85 -4.35 -5.33
C SER A 96 6.72 -3.11 -5.54
N GLN A 97 6.82 -2.62 -6.78
CA GLN A 97 7.53 -1.38 -7.09
C GLN A 97 6.90 -0.16 -6.39
N TYR A 98 5.58 -0.18 -6.19
CA TYR A 98 4.81 0.92 -5.60
C TYR A 98 4.25 0.56 -4.22
N PHE A 99 4.85 -0.43 -3.54
CA PHE A 99 4.37 -0.90 -2.23
C PHE A 99 4.52 0.20 -1.17
N GLU A 100 3.40 0.72 -0.74
CA GLU A 100 3.28 1.85 0.18
C GLU A 100 2.82 1.46 1.59
N THR A 101 3.14 2.30 2.57
CA THR A 101 2.53 2.23 3.90
C THR A 101 1.39 3.24 3.99
N GLN A 102 0.21 2.83 4.44
CA GLN A 102 -0.90 3.74 4.70
C GLN A 102 -0.49 4.84 5.68
N ARG A 103 -0.89 6.10 5.43
CA ARG A 103 -0.46 7.28 6.22
C ARG A 103 -1.09 7.36 7.60
N ASN A 104 -2.26 6.76 7.79
CA ASN A 104 -2.95 6.62 9.07
C ASN A 104 -3.78 5.32 9.06
N GLU A 105 -4.36 4.96 10.20
CA GLU A 105 -5.05 3.67 10.37
C GLU A 105 -6.28 3.47 9.47
N ALA A 106 -6.86 4.55 8.93
CA ALA A 106 -8.04 4.51 8.07
C ALA A 106 -7.74 4.64 6.56
N TYR A 107 -6.48 4.91 6.18
CA TYR A 107 -6.09 5.11 4.76
C TYR A 107 -5.71 3.83 4.01
N CYS A 108 -6.09 2.67 4.52
CA CYS A 108 -5.80 1.39 3.85
C CYS A 108 -6.35 1.36 2.41
N SER A 109 -7.57 1.82 2.17
CA SER A 109 -8.18 1.91 0.84
C SER A 109 -7.43 2.89 -0.07
N VAL A 110 -6.98 4.04 0.45
CA VAL A 110 -6.23 5.03 -0.31
C VAL A 110 -4.84 4.51 -0.70
N ALA A 111 -4.09 3.95 0.26
CA ALA A 111 -2.78 3.36 0.00
C ALA A 111 -2.86 2.23 -1.04
N THR A 112 -3.84 1.32 -0.88
CA THR A 112 -4.13 0.25 -1.84
C THR A 112 -4.41 0.79 -3.25
N SER A 113 -5.20 1.87 -3.34
CA SER A 113 -5.57 2.49 -4.61
C SER A 113 -4.38 3.13 -5.31
N VAL A 114 -3.57 3.94 -4.60
CA VAL A 114 -2.43 4.62 -5.24
C VAL A 114 -1.34 3.64 -5.66
N MET A 115 -1.14 2.54 -4.93
CA MET A 115 -0.28 1.44 -5.38
C MET A 115 -0.74 0.91 -6.74
N ALA A 116 -2.01 0.58 -6.87
CA ALA A 116 -2.56 -0.01 -8.08
C ALA A 116 -2.63 1.00 -9.25
N LEU A 117 -2.99 2.27 -8.99
CA LEU A 117 -3.00 3.33 -10.00
C LEU A 117 -1.60 3.62 -10.55
N ASN A 118 -0.58 3.65 -9.69
CA ASN A 118 0.82 3.79 -10.12
C ASN A 118 1.30 2.56 -10.91
N ALA A 119 0.92 1.35 -10.46
CA ALA A 119 1.30 0.10 -11.10
C ALA A 119 0.67 -0.09 -12.49
N LEU A 120 -0.54 0.45 -12.73
CA LEU A 120 -1.20 0.44 -14.04
C LEU A 120 -0.49 1.31 -15.07
N GLY A 121 0.39 2.23 -14.65
CA GLY A 121 1.10 3.13 -15.56
C GLY A 121 0.18 4.10 -16.33
N ILE A 122 -1.04 4.34 -15.82
CA ILE A 122 -1.98 5.32 -16.38
C ILE A 122 -1.44 6.74 -16.23
N ARG A 123 -2.04 7.72 -16.95
CA ARG A 123 -1.64 9.13 -16.83
C ARG A 123 -1.71 9.57 -15.37
N ARG A 124 -0.56 9.93 -14.82
CA ARG A 124 -0.40 10.39 -13.44
C ARG A 124 -0.62 11.90 -13.37
N PRO A 125 -1.17 12.42 -12.24
CA PRO A 125 -1.27 13.85 -12.01
C PRO A 125 0.11 14.44 -11.71
N GLU A 126 0.22 15.78 -11.76
CA GLU A 126 1.32 16.47 -11.10
C GLU A 126 1.29 16.10 -9.62
N SER A 127 2.42 15.64 -9.11
CA SER A 127 2.55 15.28 -7.70
C SER A 127 2.92 16.51 -6.87
N THR A 128 2.20 16.76 -5.77
CA THR A 128 2.58 17.79 -4.79
C THR A 128 3.90 17.47 -4.09
N GLN A 129 4.22 16.18 -3.97
CA GLN A 129 5.45 15.71 -3.33
C GLN A 129 6.65 15.71 -4.29
N TYR A 130 6.41 15.46 -5.58
CA TYR A 130 7.43 15.35 -6.63
C TYR A 130 7.01 16.16 -7.86
N PRO A 131 7.17 17.52 -7.88
CA PRO A 131 6.62 18.38 -8.92
C PRO A 131 7.06 18.02 -10.34
N ASP A 132 8.31 17.57 -10.50
CA ASP A 132 8.87 17.21 -11.81
C ASP A 132 8.55 15.76 -12.24
N PHE A 133 7.97 14.96 -11.34
CA PHE A 133 7.70 13.54 -11.58
C PHE A 133 6.25 13.21 -11.26
N PRO A 134 5.38 13.04 -12.27
CA PRO A 134 3.98 12.69 -12.07
C PRO A 134 3.84 11.39 -11.26
N TYR A 135 3.05 11.42 -10.20
CA TYR A 135 2.89 10.31 -9.27
C TYR A 135 1.56 10.38 -8.53
N PHE A 136 0.90 9.23 -8.28
CA PHE A 136 -0.25 9.16 -7.39
C PHE A 136 0.24 9.00 -5.96
N SER A 137 0.17 10.04 -5.14
CA SER A 137 0.35 9.96 -3.69
C SER A 137 -1.00 9.80 -2.99
N GLN A 138 -0.97 9.41 -1.70
CA GLN A 138 -2.19 9.33 -0.90
C GLN A 138 -2.87 10.69 -0.69
N GLU A 139 -2.13 11.80 -0.83
CA GLU A 139 -2.70 13.15 -0.84
C GLU A 139 -3.35 13.49 -2.18
N ASP A 140 -2.67 13.17 -3.27
CA ASP A 140 -3.14 13.49 -4.61
C ASP A 140 -4.36 12.66 -5.02
N PHE A 141 -4.60 11.50 -4.38
CA PHE A 141 -5.78 10.67 -4.61
C PHE A 141 -7.08 11.49 -4.53
N PHE A 142 -7.24 12.29 -3.49
CA PHE A 142 -8.48 13.06 -3.27
C PHE A 142 -8.63 14.25 -4.21
N ARG A 143 -7.58 14.69 -4.90
CA ARG A 143 -7.66 15.82 -5.87
C ARG A 143 -8.46 15.46 -7.10
N SER A 144 -8.54 14.18 -7.45
CA SER A 144 -9.28 13.67 -8.60
C SER A 144 -10.68 13.17 -8.25
N VAL A 145 -10.99 12.99 -6.96
CA VAL A 145 -12.24 12.42 -6.49
C VAL A 145 -13.21 13.53 -6.06
N ASP A 146 -14.48 13.41 -6.46
CA ASP A 146 -15.51 14.32 -5.96
C ASP A 146 -15.56 14.26 -4.42
N PRO A 147 -15.43 15.40 -3.72
CA PRO A 147 -15.49 15.45 -2.25
C PRO A 147 -16.79 14.89 -1.66
N GLN A 148 -17.88 14.86 -2.42
CA GLN A 148 -19.15 14.21 -2.01
C GLN A 148 -19.02 12.68 -1.98
N VAL A 149 -18.22 12.10 -2.88
CA VAL A 149 -17.93 10.66 -2.92
C VAL A 149 -16.94 10.32 -1.82
N ALA A 150 -15.76 10.94 -1.80
CA ALA A 150 -14.75 10.74 -0.77
C ALA A 150 -13.91 12.00 -0.58
N ASN A 151 -13.62 12.33 0.68
CA ASN A 151 -12.67 13.40 1.02
C ASN A 151 -11.73 12.98 2.16
N ALA A 152 -10.56 13.58 2.19
CA ALA A 152 -9.49 13.23 3.12
C ALA A 152 -9.93 13.27 4.60
N ALA A 153 -10.70 14.28 5.00
CA ALA A 153 -11.12 14.47 6.40
C ALA A 153 -12.06 13.37 6.90
N ARG A 154 -12.99 12.92 6.04
CA ARG A 154 -13.91 11.82 6.36
C ARG A 154 -13.18 10.47 6.33
N VAL A 155 -12.45 10.20 5.25
CA VAL A 155 -11.75 8.92 5.06
C VAL A 155 -10.67 8.70 6.12
N SER A 156 -10.03 9.75 6.65
CA SER A 156 -9.05 9.63 7.72
C SER A 156 -9.63 9.11 9.05
N LYS A 157 -10.95 9.14 9.22
CA LYS A 157 -11.66 8.68 10.41
C LYS A 157 -12.41 7.36 10.21
N GLU A 158 -13.01 7.20 9.03
CA GLU A 158 -13.99 6.15 8.77
C GLU A 158 -13.49 5.09 7.76
N GLY A 159 -12.44 5.42 6.99
CA GLY A 159 -12.05 4.62 5.83
C GLY A 159 -13.06 4.72 4.70
N MET A 160 -13.12 3.70 3.84
CA MET A 160 -14.10 3.59 2.76
C MET A 160 -14.70 2.18 2.72
N THR A 161 -16.00 2.10 2.49
CA THR A 161 -16.69 0.84 2.16
C THR A 161 -16.33 0.37 0.75
N LEU A 162 -16.80 -0.83 0.37
CA LEU A 162 -16.57 -1.37 -0.97
C LEU A 162 -17.09 -0.43 -2.07
N ASP A 163 -18.33 0.02 -1.95
CA ASP A 163 -18.97 0.87 -2.93
C ASP A 163 -18.40 2.29 -2.96
N GLN A 164 -18.00 2.84 -1.81
CA GLN A 164 -17.34 4.14 -1.75
C GLN A 164 -15.99 4.12 -2.46
N LEU A 165 -15.18 3.07 -2.27
CA LEU A 165 -13.92 2.96 -3.00
C LEU A 165 -14.14 2.77 -4.49
N SER A 166 -15.10 1.93 -4.88
CA SER A 166 -15.50 1.74 -6.27
C SER A 166 -15.91 3.06 -6.95
N ALA A 167 -16.76 3.85 -6.28
CA ALA A 167 -17.18 5.15 -6.76
C ALA A 167 -16.01 6.14 -6.89
N ALA A 168 -15.10 6.16 -5.91
CA ALA A 168 -13.91 7.00 -5.95
C ALA A 168 -12.96 6.63 -7.11
N LEU A 169 -12.78 5.34 -7.36
CA LEU A 169 -11.91 4.84 -8.45
C LEU A 169 -12.44 5.17 -9.85
N ASN A 170 -13.76 5.35 -10.01
CA ASN A 170 -14.34 5.78 -11.29
C ASN A 170 -13.93 7.22 -11.69
N ALA A 171 -13.35 8.03 -10.79
CA ALA A 171 -12.78 9.33 -11.11
C ALA A 171 -11.45 9.23 -11.91
N PHE A 172 -10.85 8.05 -11.98
CA PHE A 172 -9.60 7.81 -12.70
C PHE A 172 -9.86 7.13 -14.06
N PRO A 173 -8.93 7.22 -15.02
CA PRO A 173 -9.07 6.60 -16.34
C PRO A 173 -8.81 5.07 -16.28
N VAL A 174 -9.53 4.38 -15.41
CA VAL A 174 -9.45 2.93 -15.20
C VAL A 174 -10.80 2.27 -15.41
N GLU A 175 -10.81 1.00 -15.79
CA GLU A 175 -11.98 0.14 -15.69
C GLU A 175 -12.10 -0.32 -14.23
N VAL A 176 -13.31 -0.26 -13.65
CA VAL A 176 -13.61 -0.66 -12.28
C VAL A 176 -14.70 -1.72 -12.30
N ARG A 177 -14.42 -2.89 -11.71
CA ARG A 177 -15.38 -3.97 -11.53
C ARG A 177 -15.46 -4.32 -10.05
N THR A 178 -16.66 -4.25 -9.48
CA THR A 178 -16.89 -4.43 -8.04
C THR A 178 -17.73 -5.66 -7.80
N PHE A 179 -17.33 -6.45 -6.80
CA PHE A 179 -18.01 -7.68 -6.42
C PHE A 179 -18.14 -7.73 -4.90
N HIS A 180 -19.36 -7.68 -4.38
CA HIS A 180 -19.63 -8.09 -3.01
C HIS A 180 -19.40 -9.59 -2.87
N ALA A 181 -18.77 -10.01 -1.78
CA ALA A 181 -18.46 -11.43 -1.60
C ALA A 181 -19.73 -12.29 -1.44
N SER A 182 -20.83 -11.70 -0.94
CA SER A 182 -22.16 -12.35 -0.88
C SER A 182 -22.71 -12.75 -2.25
N ASP A 183 -22.29 -12.08 -3.32
CA ASP A 183 -22.76 -12.32 -4.68
C ASP A 183 -21.92 -13.36 -5.42
N LEU A 184 -20.87 -13.85 -4.78
CA LEU A 184 -19.94 -14.82 -5.32
C LEU A 184 -19.96 -16.12 -4.52
N ARG A 185 -19.80 -17.23 -5.21
CA ARG A 185 -19.40 -18.49 -4.56
C ARG A 185 -17.87 -18.48 -4.37
N LEU A 186 -17.37 -19.33 -3.47
CA LEU A 186 -15.95 -19.47 -3.20
C LEU A 186 -15.11 -19.77 -4.46
N ASP A 187 -15.62 -20.63 -5.35
CA ASP A 187 -14.95 -20.96 -6.62
C ASP A 187 -14.84 -19.73 -7.53
N GLN A 188 -15.88 -18.92 -7.65
CA GLN A 188 -15.86 -17.67 -8.42
C GLN A 188 -14.92 -16.64 -7.83
N PHE A 189 -14.90 -16.49 -6.50
CA PHE A 189 -13.96 -15.62 -5.80
C PHE A 189 -12.51 -16.04 -6.03
N ARG A 190 -12.22 -17.36 -5.95
CA ARG A 190 -10.90 -17.92 -6.26
C ARG A 190 -10.49 -17.67 -7.71
N ASP A 191 -11.41 -17.86 -8.65
CA ASP A 191 -11.16 -17.65 -10.08
C ASP A 191 -10.84 -16.16 -10.39
N LEU A 192 -11.54 -15.21 -9.76
CA LEU A 192 -11.22 -13.79 -9.85
C LEU A 192 -9.80 -13.49 -9.38
N ILE A 193 -9.39 -14.06 -8.24
CA ILE A 193 -8.03 -13.87 -7.71
C ILE A 193 -7.00 -14.47 -8.65
N ARG A 194 -7.20 -15.72 -9.07
CA ARG A 194 -6.29 -16.44 -9.96
C ARG A 194 -6.11 -15.72 -11.29
N ASP A 195 -7.22 -15.34 -11.92
CA ASP A 195 -7.19 -14.62 -13.19
C ASP A 195 -6.46 -13.28 -13.03
N THR A 196 -6.87 -12.45 -12.06
CA THR A 196 -6.31 -11.12 -11.90
C THR A 196 -4.82 -11.16 -11.60
N THR A 197 -4.37 -12.04 -10.70
CA THR A 197 -2.95 -12.12 -10.31
C THR A 197 -2.05 -12.72 -11.40
N GLY A 198 -2.64 -13.38 -12.38
CA GLY A 198 -1.96 -13.87 -13.60
C GLY A 198 -1.63 -12.77 -14.62
N HIS A 199 -2.04 -11.51 -14.38
CA HIS A 199 -1.87 -10.37 -15.28
C HIS A 199 -1.13 -9.22 -14.61
N ASN A 200 -0.59 -8.30 -15.40
CA ASN A 200 0.12 -7.10 -14.92
C ASN A 200 -0.56 -5.79 -15.35
N ASP A 201 -1.71 -5.88 -15.99
CA ASP A 201 -2.54 -4.77 -16.51
C ASP A 201 -3.85 -4.59 -15.73
N ARG A 202 -4.06 -5.39 -14.69
CA ARG A 202 -5.21 -5.33 -13.79
C ARG A 202 -4.82 -5.78 -12.39
N PHE A 203 -5.50 -5.24 -11.37
CA PHE A 203 -5.18 -5.52 -9.97
C PHE A 203 -6.43 -5.76 -9.13
N ALA A 204 -6.33 -6.69 -8.20
CA ALA A 204 -7.36 -7.06 -7.24
C ALA A 204 -7.13 -6.31 -5.92
N LEU A 205 -8.07 -5.46 -5.53
CA LEU A 205 -8.10 -4.72 -4.29
C LEU A 205 -9.12 -5.40 -3.37
N LEU A 206 -8.64 -6.03 -2.30
CA LEU A 206 -9.48 -6.81 -1.38
C LEU A 206 -9.91 -5.95 -0.20
N ASN A 207 -11.22 -5.91 0.08
CA ASN A 207 -11.80 -5.47 1.35
C ASN A 207 -12.12 -6.71 2.17
N PHE A 208 -11.59 -6.80 3.38
CA PHE A 208 -11.75 -7.98 4.24
C PHE A 208 -11.75 -7.60 5.72
N ARG A 209 -12.24 -8.47 6.58
CA ARG A 209 -12.12 -8.37 8.03
C ARG A 209 -10.91 -9.16 8.52
N ARG A 210 -9.98 -8.48 9.20
CA ARG A 210 -8.69 -9.08 9.63
C ARG A 210 -8.83 -10.30 10.53
N VAL A 211 -9.80 -10.30 11.44
CA VAL A 211 -9.98 -11.41 12.40
C VAL A 211 -10.27 -12.73 11.72
N GLU A 212 -10.84 -12.73 10.51
CA GLU A 212 -11.14 -13.95 9.75
C GLU A 212 -9.88 -14.63 9.18
N ILE A 213 -8.78 -13.89 9.08
CA ILE A 213 -7.47 -14.45 8.71
C ILE A 213 -6.56 -14.65 9.92
N GLY A 214 -7.08 -14.44 11.14
CA GLY A 214 -6.34 -14.59 12.40
C GLY A 214 -5.54 -13.35 12.82
N GLU A 215 -5.65 -12.23 12.10
CA GLU A 215 -4.98 -10.97 12.43
C GLU A 215 -5.82 -10.10 13.36
N ALA A 216 -5.15 -9.27 14.17
CA ALA A 216 -5.82 -8.29 15.01
C ALA A 216 -6.31 -7.08 14.22
N GLY A 217 -7.56 -6.67 14.46
CA GLY A 217 -8.16 -5.47 13.86
C GLY A 217 -9.50 -5.74 13.20
N GLY A 218 -10.08 -4.68 12.62
CA GLY A 218 -11.37 -4.67 11.96
C GLY A 218 -11.27 -4.85 10.44
N GLY A 219 -12.08 -4.04 9.71
CA GLY A 219 -12.05 -3.98 8.25
C GLY A 219 -10.75 -3.42 7.71
N HIS A 220 -10.29 -3.95 6.58
CA HIS A 220 -9.04 -3.55 5.97
C HIS A 220 -9.07 -3.69 4.44
N TRP A 221 -8.18 -2.94 3.78
CA TRP A 221 -7.93 -3.01 2.36
C TRP A 221 -6.47 -3.34 2.10
N SER A 222 -6.23 -4.24 1.16
CA SER A 222 -4.89 -4.47 0.62
C SER A 222 -4.97 -5.11 -0.77
N PRO A 223 -3.98 -4.90 -1.66
CA PRO A 223 -3.98 -5.56 -2.95
C PRO A 223 -3.52 -7.02 -2.83
N LEU A 224 -4.06 -7.88 -3.69
CA LEU A 224 -3.61 -9.24 -3.90
C LEU A 224 -2.62 -9.28 -5.05
N ALA A 225 -1.44 -9.85 -4.81
CA ALA A 225 -0.31 -9.76 -5.72
C ALA A 225 0.05 -11.07 -6.44
N ALA A 226 -0.31 -12.22 -5.86
CA ALA A 226 -0.08 -13.52 -6.44
C ALA A 226 -1.10 -14.56 -5.92
N TYR A 227 -1.26 -15.66 -6.65
CA TYR A 227 -2.05 -16.81 -6.24
C TYR A 227 -1.25 -18.10 -6.44
N ASP A 228 -1.16 -18.91 -5.41
CA ASP A 228 -0.51 -20.22 -5.46
C ASP A 228 -1.56 -21.33 -5.47
N ALA A 229 -1.69 -22.00 -6.61
CA ALA A 229 -2.68 -23.06 -6.80
C ALA A 229 -2.37 -24.33 -5.96
N ALA A 230 -1.09 -24.57 -5.65
CA ALA A 230 -0.70 -25.75 -4.89
C ALA A 230 -1.18 -25.71 -3.44
N SER A 231 -1.23 -24.52 -2.85
CA SER A 231 -1.69 -24.28 -1.47
C SER A 231 -3.03 -23.58 -1.36
N ASP A 232 -3.70 -23.28 -2.48
CA ASP A 232 -4.92 -22.46 -2.56
C ASP A 232 -4.80 -21.18 -1.72
N SER A 233 -3.70 -20.44 -1.88
CA SER A 233 -3.41 -19.24 -1.10
C SER A 233 -3.10 -18.04 -2.00
N ALA A 234 -3.50 -16.85 -1.58
CA ALA A 234 -3.13 -15.61 -2.26
C ALA A 234 -2.16 -14.78 -1.41
N LEU A 235 -1.26 -14.06 -2.08
CA LEU A 235 -0.32 -13.14 -1.46
C LEU A 235 -0.99 -11.78 -1.26
N LEU A 236 -1.19 -11.42 -0.01
CA LEU A 236 -1.71 -10.14 0.43
C LEU A 236 -0.53 -9.18 0.71
N LEU A 237 -0.45 -8.04 0.01
CA LEU A 237 0.52 -6.98 0.30
C LEU A 237 -0.10 -6.00 1.31
N ASP A 238 0.05 -6.28 2.60
CA ASP A 238 -0.58 -5.49 3.65
C ASP A 238 -0.02 -4.06 3.70
N VAL A 239 -0.87 -3.07 3.40
CA VAL A 239 -0.49 -1.65 3.43
C VAL A 239 -0.31 -1.09 4.84
N ALA A 240 -0.80 -1.78 5.89
CA ALA A 240 -0.46 -1.47 7.29
C ALA A 240 0.88 -2.14 7.68
N ARG A 241 1.94 -1.85 6.93
CA ARG A 241 3.26 -2.48 7.03
C ARG A 241 3.91 -2.37 8.41
N TYR A 242 3.53 -1.37 9.19
CA TYR A 242 3.93 -1.21 10.58
C TYR A 242 3.26 -2.24 11.51
N LYS A 243 2.18 -2.89 11.05
CA LYS A 243 1.38 -3.83 11.83
C LYS A 243 1.63 -5.29 11.45
N TYR A 244 1.59 -5.60 10.15
CA TYR A 244 1.84 -6.93 9.61
C TYR A 244 2.68 -6.88 8.34
N PRO A 245 3.53 -7.88 8.07
CA PRO A 245 4.22 -8.03 6.79
C PRO A 245 3.24 -8.50 5.71
N ALA A 246 3.70 -8.53 4.44
CA ALA A 246 3.01 -9.23 3.38
C ALA A 246 2.95 -10.75 3.69
N VAL A 247 1.78 -11.35 3.51
CA VAL A 247 1.51 -12.75 3.90
C VAL A 247 0.76 -13.53 2.83
N TRP A 248 1.04 -14.81 2.75
CA TRP A 248 0.22 -15.79 2.04
C TRP A 248 -0.94 -16.22 2.94
N VAL A 249 -2.17 -16.06 2.43
CA VAL A 249 -3.41 -16.33 3.14
C VAL A 249 -4.22 -17.35 2.34
N PRO A 250 -4.74 -18.42 2.97
CA PRO A 250 -5.67 -19.35 2.30
C PRO A 250 -6.88 -18.62 1.73
N VAL A 251 -7.26 -18.93 0.49
CA VAL A 251 -8.38 -18.26 -0.20
C VAL A 251 -9.69 -18.39 0.56
N THR A 252 -9.90 -19.51 1.24
CA THR A 252 -11.09 -19.74 2.08
C THR A 252 -11.19 -18.72 3.23
N GLN A 253 -10.06 -18.31 3.82
CA GLN A 253 -10.02 -17.30 4.88
C GLN A 253 -10.19 -15.87 4.32
N LEU A 254 -9.59 -15.58 3.15
CA LEU A 254 -9.84 -14.31 2.46
C LEU A 254 -11.30 -14.16 2.09
N TYR A 255 -11.93 -15.23 1.62
CA TYR A 255 -13.35 -15.25 1.30
C TYR A 255 -14.23 -15.04 2.55
N ALA A 256 -13.92 -15.72 3.66
CA ALA A 256 -14.59 -15.48 4.94
C ALA A 256 -14.46 -14.02 5.40
N GLY A 257 -13.25 -13.44 5.28
CA GLY A 257 -13.00 -12.03 5.57
C GLY A 257 -13.76 -11.07 4.66
N ALA A 258 -13.92 -11.43 3.39
CA ALA A 258 -14.70 -10.66 2.41
C ALA A 258 -16.22 -10.81 2.61
N LEU A 259 -16.70 -11.97 3.07
CA LEU A 259 -18.11 -12.19 3.44
C LEU A 259 -18.52 -11.41 4.70
N ALA A 260 -17.57 -11.05 5.56
CA ALA A 260 -17.86 -10.32 6.78
C ALA A 260 -18.57 -8.99 6.46
N VAL A 261 -19.68 -8.73 7.15
CA VAL A 261 -20.49 -7.53 6.97
C VAL A 261 -19.68 -6.29 7.36
N ASP A 262 -19.76 -5.25 6.54
CA ASP A 262 -19.25 -3.92 6.85
C ASP A 262 -20.35 -3.16 7.62
N ASN A 263 -20.04 -2.75 8.86
CA ASN A 263 -21.02 -2.10 9.74
C ASN A 263 -21.49 -0.74 9.21
N VAL A 264 -20.76 -0.11 8.29
CA VAL A 264 -21.13 1.19 7.71
C VAL A 264 -22.13 1.01 6.58
N SER A 265 -21.89 0.05 5.67
CA SER A 265 -22.78 -0.20 4.53
C SER A 265 -23.92 -1.20 4.84
N GLY A 266 -23.73 -2.07 5.85
CA GLY A 266 -24.64 -3.20 6.11
C GLY A 266 -24.52 -4.34 5.08
N LEU A 267 -23.58 -4.22 4.13
CA LEU A 267 -23.33 -5.21 3.06
C LEU A 267 -22.07 -6.02 3.36
N SER A 268 -21.90 -7.13 2.66
CA SER A 268 -20.61 -7.86 2.72
C SER A 268 -19.49 -6.97 2.17
N ARG A 269 -18.28 -7.22 2.63
CA ARG A 269 -17.07 -6.71 1.97
C ARG A 269 -16.89 -7.43 0.63
N GLY A 270 -15.72 -7.33 0.02
CA GLY A 270 -15.58 -7.95 -1.30
C GLY A 270 -14.28 -7.56 -1.99
N ILE A 271 -14.31 -7.57 -3.30
CA ILE A 271 -13.14 -7.32 -4.14
C ILE A 271 -13.47 -6.30 -5.24
N VAL A 272 -12.59 -5.35 -5.44
CA VAL A 272 -12.60 -4.42 -6.57
C VAL A 272 -11.46 -4.80 -7.50
N ILE A 273 -11.76 -5.02 -8.77
CA ILE A 273 -10.76 -5.21 -9.82
C ILE A 273 -10.64 -3.90 -10.58
N ILE A 274 -9.43 -3.37 -10.71
CA ILE A 274 -9.15 -2.23 -11.56
C ILE A 274 -8.16 -2.62 -12.66
N GLY A 275 -8.36 -2.06 -13.85
CA GLY A 275 -7.50 -2.28 -15.01
C GLY A 275 -7.34 -1.02 -15.84
N ALA A 276 -6.32 -0.98 -16.71
CA ALA A 276 -6.22 0.08 -17.70
C ALA A 276 -7.42 0.01 -18.65
N ARG A 277 -8.03 1.16 -18.96
CA ARG A 277 -9.05 1.20 -20.02
C ARG A 277 -8.37 0.87 -21.36
N ALA A 278 -8.98 -0.01 -22.13
CA ALA A 278 -8.62 -0.16 -23.53
C ALA A 278 -8.86 1.18 -24.24
N ASN A 279 -7.84 1.68 -24.93
CA ASN A 279 -7.92 2.87 -25.76
C ASN A 279 -8.76 2.59 -27.00
#